data_58464f76ef5a3ce21d69b7faa3e29d61
#
_entry.id   58464f76ef5a3ce21d69b7faa3e29d61
#
_cell.length_a   1.000
_cell.length_b   1.000
_cell.length_c   1.000
_cell.angle_alpha   90.00
_cell.angle_beta   90.00
_cell.angle_gamma   90.00
#
_symmetry.space_group_name_H-M   'P 1'
#
loop_
_entity.id
_entity.type
_entity.pdbx_description
1 polymer ?
#
loop_
_entity_poly.entity_id
_entity_poly.type
_entity_poly.pdbx_seq_one_letter_code
_entity_poly.pdbx_strand_id
1 'polypeptide(L)'
;MGNFISIPNNCYHNCGEVLLIAAAACLSLALYHEARGETLNGQLMVARVIVNRMQSRQWPSSMCNVITQDRQFSFYRKGNSPQPRDEEAWTKAQELAVRIINHPEILPHSTVDHYHTVKVRPIWRRKLHRVVRIGRHIFYSKTPPVYLTTSIRPKHRPKTLENKNETKRNIR
;
A
#
# COMPACT_ATOMS: atom_id res chain seq x y z
N MET A 1 -4.64 -33.82 -17.65
CA MET A 1 -3.22 -33.98 -18.01
C MET A 1 -2.59 -32.60 -17.97
N GLY A 2 -1.87 -32.28 -16.89
CA GLY A 2 -1.28 -30.98 -16.69
C GLY A 2 0.09 -30.91 -17.35
N ASN A 3 0.27 -29.97 -18.28
CA ASN A 3 1.56 -29.68 -18.87
C ASN A 3 2.46 -29.05 -17.82
N PHE A 4 3.37 -29.85 -17.26
CA PHE A 4 4.53 -29.33 -16.57
C PHE A 4 5.43 -28.63 -17.61
N ILE A 5 5.57 -27.32 -17.47
CA ILE A 5 6.58 -26.58 -18.20
C ILE A 5 7.92 -26.99 -17.59
N SER A 6 8.68 -27.84 -18.31
CA SER A 6 10.05 -28.18 -17.96
C SER A 6 10.91 -26.91 -18.08
N ILE A 7 11.45 -26.45 -16.95
CA ILE A 7 12.43 -25.36 -16.92
C ILE A 7 13.74 -25.93 -17.49
N PRO A 8 14.30 -25.39 -18.59
CA PRO A 8 15.55 -25.86 -19.13
C PRO A 8 16.71 -25.59 -18.17
N ASN A 9 17.65 -26.54 -18.07
CA ASN A 9 18.84 -26.51 -17.20
C ASN A 9 19.89 -25.43 -17.52
N ASN A 10 19.54 -24.38 -18.26
CA ASN A 10 20.47 -23.33 -18.67
C ASN A 10 20.15 -21.98 -18.00
N CYS A 11 19.81 -21.99 -16.71
CA CYS A 11 19.37 -20.81 -15.98
C CYS A 11 20.49 -19.97 -15.32
N TYR A 12 21.77 -20.24 -15.59
CA TYR A 12 22.85 -19.57 -14.84
C TYR A 12 23.05 -18.08 -15.17
N HIS A 13 22.58 -17.57 -16.30
CA HIS A 13 22.68 -16.14 -16.65
C HIS A 13 21.38 -15.34 -16.65
N ASN A 14 20.20 -15.96 -16.56
CA ASN A 14 18.91 -15.25 -16.72
C ASN A 14 17.92 -15.44 -15.57
N CYS A 15 18.26 -16.16 -14.51
CA CYS A 15 17.32 -16.41 -13.41
C CYS A 15 16.89 -15.12 -12.70
N GLY A 16 17.79 -14.16 -12.56
CA GLY A 16 17.48 -12.86 -11.94
C GLY A 16 16.44 -12.06 -12.75
N GLU A 17 16.62 -12.02 -14.07
CA GLU A 17 15.71 -11.29 -14.97
C GLU A 17 14.31 -11.91 -15.01
N VAL A 18 14.23 -13.24 -15.11
CA VAL A 18 12.95 -13.96 -15.08
C VAL A 18 12.20 -13.72 -13.75
N LEU A 19 12.92 -13.69 -12.63
CA LEU A 19 12.33 -13.41 -11.31
C LEU A 19 11.83 -11.96 -11.21
N LEU A 20 12.54 -11.00 -11.79
CA LEU A 20 12.12 -9.59 -11.82
C LEU A 20 10.87 -9.40 -12.70
N ILE A 21 10.83 -10.05 -13.86
CA ILE A 21 9.66 -10.03 -14.76
C ILE A 21 8.44 -10.63 -14.06
N ALA A 22 8.61 -11.76 -13.38
CA ALA A 22 7.52 -12.39 -12.62
C ALA A 22 7.05 -11.49 -11.47
N ALA A 23 7.96 -10.86 -10.74
CA ALA A 23 7.63 -9.93 -9.66
C ALA A 23 6.86 -8.71 -10.19
N ALA A 24 7.30 -8.13 -11.32
CA ALA A 24 6.61 -7.02 -11.95
C ALA A 24 5.20 -7.40 -12.40
N ALA A 25 5.01 -8.57 -13.02
CA ALA A 25 3.71 -9.07 -13.45
C ALA A 25 2.75 -9.26 -12.26
N CYS A 26 3.22 -9.87 -11.17
CA CYS A 26 2.41 -10.03 -9.96
C CYS A 26 2.04 -8.68 -9.34
N LEU A 27 3.00 -7.75 -9.23
CA LEU A 27 2.75 -6.41 -8.69
C LEU A 27 1.76 -5.63 -9.55
N SER A 28 1.86 -5.74 -10.88
CA SER A 28 0.91 -5.11 -11.82
C SER A 28 -0.53 -5.55 -11.55
N LEU A 29 -0.75 -6.85 -11.36
CA LEU A 29 -2.06 -7.38 -11.01
C LEU A 29 -2.59 -6.80 -9.69
N ALA A 30 -1.76 -6.74 -8.66
CA ALA A 30 -2.16 -6.15 -7.38
C ALA A 30 -2.48 -4.65 -7.52
N LEU A 31 -1.64 -3.87 -8.19
CA LEU A 31 -1.89 -2.44 -8.43
C LEU A 31 -3.16 -2.21 -9.24
N TYR A 32 -3.38 -2.99 -10.29
CA TYR A 32 -4.58 -2.89 -11.12
C TYR A 32 -5.85 -3.20 -10.34
N HIS A 33 -5.91 -4.32 -9.64
CA HIS A 33 -7.14 -4.75 -8.98
C HIS A 33 -7.43 -3.99 -7.68
N GLU A 34 -6.40 -3.63 -6.93
CA GLU A 34 -6.57 -3.01 -5.61
C GLU A 34 -6.51 -1.47 -5.68
N ALA A 35 -5.74 -0.90 -6.59
CA ALA A 35 -5.37 0.50 -6.49
C ALA A 35 -5.54 1.34 -7.77
N ARG A 36 -6.02 0.81 -8.90
CA ARG A 36 -6.13 1.56 -10.16
C ARG A 36 -6.94 2.86 -10.08
N GLY A 37 -7.85 2.98 -9.13
CA GLY A 37 -8.65 4.20 -8.89
C GLY A 37 -8.11 5.10 -7.78
N GLU A 38 -6.92 4.82 -7.26
CA GLU A 38 -6.28 5.62 -6.22
C GLU A 38 -5.26 6.61 -6.84
N THR A 39 -4.90 7.63 -6.06
CA THR A 39 -3.77 8.50 -6.41
C THR A 39 -2.47 7.71 -6.46
N LEU A 40 -1.43 8.25 -7.11
CA LEU A 40 -0.10 7.62 -7.14
C LEU A 40 0.40 7.27 -5.74
N ASN A 41 0.23 8.17 -4.76
CA ASN A 41 0.61 7.89 -3.37
C ASN A 41 -0.16 6.70 -2.77
N GLY A 42 -1.44 6.54 -3.12
CA GLY A 42 -2.24 5.38 -2.70
C GLY A 42 -1.73 4.08 -3.31
N GLN A 43 -1.39 4.10 -4.60
CA GLN A 43 -0.82 2.95 -5.31
C GLN A 43 0.55 2.56 -4.75
N LEU A 44 1.44 3.55 -4.52
CA LEU A 44 2.75 3.32 -3.90
C LEU A 44 2.63 2.76 -2.48
N MET A 45 1.63 3.19 -1.72
CA MET A 45 1.40 2.68 -0.36
C MET A 45 0.88 1.23 -0.38
N VAL A 46 0.05 0.84 -1.34
CA VAL A 46 -0.36 -0.56 -1.55
C VAL A 46 0.86 -1.42 -1.90
N ALA A 47 1.72 -0.95 -2.81
CA ALA A 47 2.98 -1.63 -3.14
C ALA A 47 3.91 -1.75 -1.91
N ARG A 48 4.00 -0.70 -1.08
CA ARG A 48 4.79 -0.73 0.17
C ARG A 48 4.31 -1.84 1.11
N VAL A 49 2.99 -2.04 1.27
CA VAL A 49 2.45 -3.15 2.07
C VAL A 49 2.96 -4.50 1.54
N ILE A 50 2.94 -4.71 0.22
CA ILE A 50 3.40 -5.96 -0.40
C ILE A 50 4.90 -6.17 -0.12
N VAL A 51 5.72 -5.15 -0.32
CA VAL A 51 7.18 -5.22 -0.07
C VAL A 51 7.49 -5.46 1.41
N ASN A 52 6.80 -4.78 2.33
CA ASN A 52 7.00 -4.99 3.77
C ASN A 52 6.61 -6.42 4.19
N ARG A 53 5.54 -6.97 3.62
CA ARG A 53 5.16 -8.36 3.84
C ARG A 53 6.25 -9.31 3.35
N MET A 54 6.74 -9.14 2.13
CA MET A 54 7.81 -9.96 1.56
C MET A 54 9.09 -9.94 2.42
N GLN A 55 9.40 -8.83 3.08
CA GLN A 55 10.55 -8.66 3.95
C GLN A 55 10.33 -9.19 5.38
N SER A 56 9.10 -9.52 5.74
CA SER A 56 8.74 -10.01 7.07
C SER A 56 8.72 -11.53 7.11
N ARG A 57 9.32 -12.13 8.15
CA ARG A 57 9.28 -13.59 8.38
C ARG A 57 7.87 -14.18 8.56
N GLN A 58 6.85 -13.34 8.73
CA GLN A 58 5.46 -13.78 8.92
C GLN A 58 4.71 -13.99 7.60
N TRP A 59 5.32 -13.65 6.48
CA TRP A 59 4.74 -13.68 5.16
C TRP A 59 5.66 -14.42 4.20
N PRO A 60 5.15 -14.87 3.04
CA PRO A 60 6.02 -15.43 2.01
C PRO A 60 7.12 -14.45 1.58
N SER A 61 8.29 -14.97 1.23
CA SER A 61 9.47 -14.17 0.89
C SER A 61 9.50 -13.68 -0.57
N SER A 62 8.55 -14.09 -1.42
CA SER A 62 8.45 -13.61 -2.79
C SER A 62 7.20 -12.77 -3.02
N MET A 63 7.29 -11.81 -3.92
CA MET A 63 6.19 -10.89 -4.26
C MET A 63 4.97 -11.65 -4.77
N CYS A 64 5.16 -12.58 -5.68
CA CYS A 64 4.07 -13.39 -6.21
C CYS A 64 3.39 -14.20 -5.11
N ASN A 65 4.15 -14.84 -4.23
CA ASN A 65 3.58 -15.65 -3.15
C ASN A 65 2.83 -14.79 -2.11
N VAL A 66 3.27 -13.56 -1.85
CA VAL A 66 2.51 -12.60 -1.02
C VAL A 66 1.18 -12.26 -1.67
N ILE A 67 1.18 -12.01 -2.98
CA ILE A 67 -0.01 -11.58 -3.73
C ILE A 67 -0.99 -12.72 -3.96
N THR A 68 -0.49 -13.93 -4.19
CA THR A 68 -1.32 -15.11 -4.45
C THR A 68 -1.70 -15.88 -3.18
N GLN A 69 -1.32 -15.38 -2.01
CA GLN A 69 -1.71 -15.98 -0.74
C GLN A 69 -3.23 -15.95 -0.58
N ASP A 70 -3.83 -17.09 -0.21
CA ASP A 70 -5.28 -17.21 -0.07
C ASP A 70 -5.85 -16.13 0.86
N ARG A 71 -6.95 -15.53 0.45
CA ARG A 71 -7.71 -14.51 1.21
C ARG A 71 -6.95 -13.21 1.55
N GLN A 72 -5.77 -12.98 0.98
CA GLN A 72 -5.05 -11.72 1.22
C GLN A 72 -5.50 -10.61 0.27
N PHE A 73 -5.74 -10.95 -0.98
CA PHE A 73 -6.23 -10.03 -1.99
C PHE A 73 -7.56 -10.52 -2.56
N SER A 74 -8.55 -9.64 -2.67
CA SER A 74 -9.92 -10.01 -3.03
C SER A 74 -10.05 -10.55 -4.45
N PHE A 75 -9.16 -10.13 -5.35
CA PHE A 75 -9.16 -10.55 -6.74
C PHE A 75 -8.56 -11.94 -6.97
N TYR A 76 -7.70 -12.43 -6.07
CA TYR A 76 -7.06 -13.72 -6.21
C TYR A 76 -7.81 -14.80 -5.42
N ARG A 77 -8.30 -15.81 -6.11
CA ARG A 77 -8.98 -16.97 -5.48
C ARG A 77 -8.51 -18.26 -6.11
N LYS A 78 -7.87 -19.15 -5.33
CA LYS A 78 -7.50 -20.52 -5.71
C LYS A 78 -6.88 -20.65 -7.11
N GLY A 79 -5.87 -19.86 -7.43
CA GLY A 79 -5.18 -19.92 -8.71
C GLY A 79 -5.88 -19.19 -9.86
N ASN A 80 -7.01 -18.54 -9.62
CA ASN A 80 -7.71 -17.76 -10.62
C ASN A 80 -7.60 -16.26 -10.31
N SER A 81 -6.97 -15.52 -11.22
CA SER A 81 -6.94 -14.06 -11.23
C SER A 81 -7.75 -13.56 -12.41
N PRO A 82 -8.74 -12.70 -12.20
CA PRO A 82 -9.50 -12.13 -13.31
C PRO A 82 -8.56 -11.29 -14.19
N GLN A 83 -8.73 -11.44 -15.50
CA GLN A 83 -7.94 -10.69 -16.47
C GLN A 83 -8.28 -9.19 -16.40
N PRO A 84 -7.29 -8.30 -16.50
CA PRO A 84 -7.53 -6.87 -16.66
C PRO A 84 -8.39 -6.60 -17.91
N ARG A 85 -9.42 -5.74 -17.75
CA ARG A 85 -10.35 -5.37 -18.83
C ARG A 85 -10.14 -3.95 -19.32
N ASP A 86 -9.55 -3.10 -18.51
CA ASP A 86 -9.24 -1.70 -18.80
C ASP A 86 -7.76 -1.63 -19.20
N GLU A 87 -7.50 -1.55 -20.50
CA GLU A 87 -6.15 -1.59 -21.06
C GLU A 87 -5.30 -0.39 -20.63
N GLU A 88 -5.88 0.79 -20.53
CA GLU A 88 -5.15 1.99 -20.10
C GLU A 88 -4.71 1.86 -18.63
N ALA A 89 -5.63 1.46 -17.76
CA ALA A 89 -5.32 1.24 -16.36
C ALA A 89 -4.34 0.07 -16.16
N TRP A 90 -4.42 -0.94 -17.01
CA TRP A 90 -3.47 -2.08 -16.99
C TRP A 90 -2.06 -1.65 -17.39
N THR A 91 -1.92 -0.91 -18.47
CA THR A 91 -0.63 -0.37 -18.92
C THR A 91 0.00 0.50 -17.83
N LYS A 92 -0.75 1.42 -17.22
CA LYS A 92 -0.27 2.25 -16.11
C LYS A 92 0.19 1.41 -14.90
N ALA A 93 -0.55 0.35 -14.59
CA ALA A 93 -0.17 -0.55 -13.50
C ALA A 93 1.12 -1.32 -13.79
N GLN A 94 1.33 -1.75 -15.04
CA GLN A 94 2.57 -2.40 -15.48
C GLN A 94 3.76 -1.46 -15.42
N GLU A 95 3.63 -0.25 -15.97
CA GLU A 95 4.69 0.77 -15.94
C GLU A 95 5.08 1.11 -14.50
N LEU A 96 4.09 1.29 -13.62
CA LEU A 96 4.35 1.59 -12.22
C LEU A 96 5.03 0.41 -11.51
N ALA A 97 4.60 -0.84 -11.78
CA ALA A 97 5.22 -2.02 -11.21
C ALA A 97 6.69 -2.17 -11.62
N VAL A 98 6.99 -2.02 -12.90
CA VAL A 98 8.36 -2.04 -13.43
C VAL A 98 9.20 -0.94 -12.79
N ARG A 99 8.64 0.28 -12.68
CA ARG A 99 9.33 1.40 -12.03
C ARG A 99 9.63 1.11 -10.56
N ILE A 100 8.70 0.53 -9.82
CA ILE A 100 8.91 0.16 -8.41
C ILE A 100 9.99 -0.92 -8.26
N ILE A 101 10.01 -1.92 -9.15
CA ILE A 101 11.01 -2.99 -9.11
C ILE A 101 12.42 -2.43 -9.36
N ASN A 102 12.56 -1.53 -10.34
CA ASN A 102 13.85 -0.95 -10.70
C ASN A 102 14.28 0.18 -9.74
N HIS A 103 13.34 0.85 -9.10
CA HIS A 103 13.54 2.01 -8.24
C HIS A 103 12.74 1.87 -6.94
N PRO A 104 13.10 0.90 -6.06
CA PRO A 104 12.35 0.66 -4.82
C PRO A 104 12.38 1.84 -3.83
N GLU A 105 13.30 2.77 -4.00
CA GLU A 105 13.42 4.01 -3.23
C GLU A 105 12.23 4.96 -3.41
N ILE A 106 11.46 4.84 -4.49
CA ILE A 106 10.24 5.65 -4.68
C ILE A 106 9.11 5.26 -3.73
N LEU A 107 9.19 4.09 -3.11
CA LEU A 107 8.18 3.64 -2.16
C LEU A 107 8.27 4.46 -0.86
N PRO A 108 7.14 4.89 -0.28
CA PRO A 108 7.14 5.63 0.97
C PRO A 108 7.86 4.89 2.10
N HIS A 109 8.66 5.59 2.90
CA HIS A 109 9.23 5.02 4.13
C HIS A 109 8.11 4.78 5.13
N SER A 110 7.69 3.54 5.30
CA SER A 110 6.59 3.17 6.19
C SER A 110 6.67 1.70 6.57
N THR A 111 6.22 1.37 7.77
CA THR A 111 6.13 0.00 8.31
C THR A 111 4.76 -0.64 8.10
N VAL A 112 3.92 -0.06 7.24
CA VAL A 112 2.57 -0.58 6.95
C VAL A 112 2.61 -1.98 6.36
N ASP A 113 1.80 -2.88 6.88
CA ASP A 113 1.69 -4.28 6.44
C ASP A 113 0.24 -4.74 6.25
N HIS A 114 -0.73 -3.88 6.62
CA HIS A 114 -2.16 -4.12 6.47
C HIS A 114 -2.86 -2.87 5.93
N TYR A 115 -3.93 -3.10 5.17
CA TYR A 115 -4.87 -2.05 4.81
C TYR A 115 -6.27 -2.62 4.60
N HIS A 116 -7.25 -1.74 4.66
CA HIS A 116 -8.62 -2.01 4.23
C HIS A 116 -9.26 -0.76 3.65
N THR A 117 -10.30 -0.93 2.85
CA THR A 117 -11.07 0.21 2.35
C THR A 117 -11.94 0.80 3.47
N VAL A 118 -12.29 2.08 3.35
CA VAL A 118 -13.18 2.77 4.30
C VAL A 118 -14.56 2.12 4.45
N LYS A 119 -14.96 1.31 3.47
CA LYS A 119 -16.27 0.62 3.45
C LYS A 119 -16.34 -0.58 4.40
N VAL A 120 -15.19 -1.15 4.81
CA VAL A 120 -15.15 -2.33 5.68
C VAL A 120 -14.50 -2.02 7.02
N ARG A 121 -14.80 -2.82 8.02
CA ARG A 121 -14.29 -2.63 9.39
C ARG A 121 -13.81 -3.96 9.97
N PRO A 122 -12.68 -4.52 9.48
CA PRO A 122 -12.19 -5.81 9.95
C PRO A 122 -11.81 -5.75 11.43
N ILE A 123 -12.02 -6.86 12.14
CA ILE A 123 -11.78 -6.94 13.59
C ILE A 123 -10.31 -6.66 13.92
N TRP A 124 -9.38 -7.15 13.10
CA TRP A 124 -7.94 -6.99 13.31
C TRP A 124 -7.48 -5.52 13.38
N ARG A 125 -8.22 -4.56 12.79
CA ARG A 125 -7.88 -3.12 12.84
C ARG A 125 -7.77 -2.57 14.25
N ARG A 126 -8.42 -3.22 15.25
CA ARG A 126 -8.37 -2.81 16.67
C ARG A 126 -7.05 -3.23 17.34
N LYS A 127 -6.33 -4.18 16.75
CA LYS A 127 -5.06 -4.72 17.26
C LYS A 127 -3.83 -4.10 16.60
N LEU A 128 -4.03 -3.23 15.61
CA LEU A 128 -2.98 -2.64 14.81
C LEU A 128 -2.97 -1.11 14.96
N HIS A 129 -1.80 -0.51 14.78
CA HIS A 129 -1.63 0.93 14.79
C HIS A 129 -2.09 1.50 13.44
N ARG A 130 -3.07 2.39 13.48
CA ARG A 130 -3.47 3.14 12.29
C ARG A 130 -2.38 4.14 11.95
N VAL A 131 -1.85 4.07 10.72
CA VAL A 131 -0.76 4.93 10.26
C VAL A 131 -1.31 6.11 9.47
N VAL A 132 -2.04 5.84 8.37
CA VAL A 132 -2.52 6.89 7.47
C VAL A 132 -3.77 6.43 6.71
N ARG A 133 -4.57 7.40 6.26
CA ARG A 133 -5.60 7.20 5.24
C ARG A 133 -5.18 7.91 3.96
N ILE A 134 -5.21 7.20 2.83
CA ILE A 134 -4.98 7.74 1.50
C ILE A 134 -6.13 7.26 0.62
N GLY A 135 -6.87 8.18 0.04
CA GLY A 135 -8.03 7.87 -0.76
C GLY A 135 -9.06 7.01 -0.01
N ARG A 136 -9.37 5.86 -0.56
CA ARG A 136 -10.32 4.89 0.01
C ARG A 136 -9.67 3.91 0.97
N HIS A 137 -8.34 3.89 1.11
CA HIS A 137 -7.60 2.94 1.93
C HIS A 137 -7.17 3.54 3.27
N ILE A 138 -7.22 2.73 4.31
CA ILE A 138 -6.66 3.02 5.63
C ILE A 138 -5.57 2.00 5.88
N PHE A 139 -4.36 2.48 6.14
CA PHE A 139 -3.16 1.68 6.31
C PHE A 139 -2.78 1.52 7.78
N TYR A 140 -2.30 0.34 8.12
CA TYR A 140 -1.97 -0.07 9.49
C TYR A 140 -0.63 -0.76 9.55
N SER A 141 0.01 -0.70 10.72
CA SER A 141 1.25 -1.40 11.06
C SER A 141 1.10 -2.17 12.36
N LYS A 142 1.79 -3.29 12.49
CA LYS A 142 1.96 -4.02 13.77
C LYS A 142 2.84 -3.26 14.76
N THR A 143 3.82 -2.52 14.26
CA THR A 143 4.67 -1.66 15.06
C THR A 143 4.12 -0.23 15.09
N PRO A 144 4.23 0.48 16.22
CA PRO A 144 3.89 1.89 16.26
C PRO A 144 4.69 2.64 15.19
N PRO A 145 4.10 3.63 14.51
CA PRO A 145 4.87 4.47 13.60
C PRO A 145 5.95 5.20 14.39
N VAL A 146 7.20 5.06 13.96
CA VAL A 146 8.30 5.86 14.50
C VAL A 146 8.10 7.28 13.98
N TYR A 147 7.43 8.11 14.75
CA TYR A 147 7.52 9.54 14.53
C TYR A 147 8.93 9.94 14.95
N LEU A 148 9.77 10.33 14.00
CA LEU A 148 10.94 11.12 14.33
C LEU A 148 10.39 12.34 15.08
N THR A 149 10.58 12.34 16.39
CA THR A 149 10.17 13.43 17.27
C THR A 149 11.10 14.63 17.05
N THR A 150 11.02 15.26 15.89
CA THR A 150 11.23 16.68 15.81
C THR A 150 9.95 17.29 16.37
N SER A 151 9.84 17.26 17.70
CA SER A 151 8.74 17.89 18.41
C SER A 151 8.90 19.40 18.33
N ILE A 152 8.36 19.99 17.30
CA ILE A 152 7.82 21.33 17.42
C ILE A 152 6.31 21.16 17.58
N ARG A 153 5.90 20.67 18.74
CA ARG A 153 4.54 20.88 19.22
C ARG A 153 4.47 22.38 19.55
N PRO A 154 3.66 23.19 18.88
CA PRO A 154 3.47 24.58 19.30
C PRO A 154 2.90 24.55 20.71
N LYS A 155 3.66 25.01 21.69
CA LYS A 155 3.30 25.01 23.12
C LYS A 155 2.19 25.97 23.46
N HIS A 156 1.61 26.68 22.51
CA HIS A 156 0.51 27.59 22.78
C HIS A 156 -0.50 27.63 21.64
N ARG A 157 -1.69 27.18 21.92
CA ARG A 157 -2.89 27.66 21.25
C ARG A 157 -3.02 29.13 21.66
N PRO A 158 -2.99 30.12 20.73
CA PRO A 158 -3.26 31.50 21.08
C PRO A 158 -4.65 31.55 21.74
N LYS A 159 -4.71 32.08 22.96
CA LYS A 159 -5.99 32.45 23.55
C LYS A 159 -6.62 33.47 22.63
N THR A 160 -7.77 33.17 22.07
CA THR A 160 -8.61 34.16 21.40
C THR A 160 -8.82 35.32 22.34
N LEU A 161 -8.34 36.51 21.92
CA LEU A 161 -8.66 37.77 22.61
C LEU A 161 -10.18 37.92 22.53
N GLU A 162 -10.85 37.69 23.66
CA GLU A 162 -12.22 38.12 23.85
C GLU A 162 -12.24 39.65 23.77
N ASN A 163 -12.81 40.14 22.69
CA ASN A 163 -13.04 41.58 22.51
C ASN A 163 -14.19 42.02 23.41
N LYS A 164 -13.84 42.44 24.62
CA LYS A 164 -14.76 43.15 25.52
C LYS A 164 -14.92 44.57 25.00
N ASN A 165 -15.86 44.78 24.11
CA ASN A 165 -16.44 46.09 23.83
C ASN A 165 -17.91 46.07 24.25
N GLU A 166 -18.13 46.12 25.57
CA GLU A 166 -19.34 46.66 26.15
C GLU A 166 -19.28 48.17 26.08
N THR A 167 -19.88 48.76 25.11
CA THR A 167 -20.18 50.19 25.12
C THR A 167 -21.57 50.37 25.65
N LYS A 168 -21.63 50.77 26.94
CA LYS A 168 -22.81 51.38 27.56
C LYS A 168 -23.26 52.55 26.68
N ARG A 169 -24.49 52.55 26.30
CA ARG A 169 -25.24 53.78 25.99
C ARG A 169 -26.56 53.76 26.73
N ASN A 170 -26.49 54.24 27.98
CA ASN A 170 -27.59 54.98 28.57
C ASN A 170 -27.67 56.34 27.85
N ILE A 171 -28.86 56.84 27.54
CA ILE A 171 -29.38 58.16 27.77
C ILE A 171 -30.74 58.29 27.07
N ARG A 172 -31.73 58.56 27.91
CA ARG A 172 -33.06 59.19 27.72
C ARG A 172 -34.12 58.45 26.96
#